data_01f1bd295a715d19921811e989dcb5af
#
_entry.id   01f1bd295a715d19921811e989dcb5af
#
_cell.length_a   1.000
_cell.length_b   1.000
_cell.length_c   1.000
_cell.angle_alpha   90.00
_cell.angle_beta   90.00
_cell.angle_gamma   90.00
#
_symmetry.space_group_name_H-M   'P 1'
#
loop_
_entity.id
_entity.type
_entity.pdbx_description
1 polymer ?
#
loop_
_entity_poly.entity_id
_entity_poly.type
_entity_poly.pdbx_seq_one_letter_code
_entity_poly.pdbx_strand_id
1 'polypeptide(L)'
;VFGVGKSNAKVYVQKETGVTFKDVAGQEEAKESVVELVDFLHNPGKYTEIGAKLPKGALLVGPPGTGKTLLAKAVAGEANVPFFSLSGSDFVEMFVGVGASRVRDLFKQAEENAPCIVFIDEIDSIGKSRDSRYGGGNDEREQTLNALLAEMDGFDTSKGILILAATNRPEVLDPALLRPGRFDRRIIVDAPDFKGRLETLRVHSKDVKLDETVDLDAIANITSGAVGSDLANMVNEAAINAVKCGRRAISQ
;
A
#
# COMPACT_ATOMS: atom_id res chain seq x y z
N VAL A 1 -7.44 -32.40 16.04
CA VAL A 1 -7.80 -31.55 14.92
C VAL A 1 -6.68 -30.58 14.67
N PHE A 2 -5.93 -30.85 13.67
CA PHE A 2 -4.70 -30.15 13.40
C PHE A 2 -4.95 -28.95 12.51
N GLY A 3 -4.69 -27.75 13.03
CA GLY A 3 -4.78 -26.52 12.28
C GLY A 3 -3.69 -26.37 11.22
N VAL A 4 -3.48 -27.39 10.40
CA VAL A 4 -2.50 -27.37 9.30
C VAL A 4 -2.88 -26.34 8.23
N GLY A 5 -4.09 -25.83 8.27
CA GLY A 5 -4.55 -24.77 7.37
C GLY A 5 -4.69 -23.40 8.02
N LYS A 6 -4.42 -23.26 9.30
CA LYS A 6 -4.42 -21.94 9.93
C LYS A 6 -3.05 -21.30 9.75
N SER A 7 -3.02 -20.40 8.85
CA SER A 7 -1.89 -19.58 8.56
C SER A 7 -1.51 -18.75 9.77
N ASN A 8 -0.24 -18.83 10.17
CA ASN A 8 0.38 -17.88 11.07
C ASN A 8 0.73 -16.57 10.34
N ALA A 9 0.17 -16.33 9.15
CA ALA A 9 0.30 -15.05 8.50
C ALA A 9 -0.39 -14.02 9.33
N LYS A 10 0.39 -13.09 9.72
CA LYS A 10 -0.10 -11.90 10.35
C LYS A 10 -0.86 -11.09 9.30
N VAL A 11 -2.16 -11.36 9.17
CA VAL A 11 -3.06 -10.42 8.57
C VAL A 11 -3.16 -9.28 9.59
N TYR A 12 -2.53 -8.17 9.26
CA TYR A 12 -2.65 -6.99 10.11
C TYR A 12 -4.01 -6.37 9.84
N VAL A 13 -4.89 -6.47 10.84
CA VAL A 13 -6.19 -5.81 10.78
C VAL A 13 -6.13 -4.55 11.61
N GLN A 14 -6.34 -3.41 10.97
CA GLN A 14 -6.53 -2.14 11.65
C GLN A 14 -7.97 -1.70 11.42
N LYS A 15 -8.78 -1.66 12.48
CA LYS A 15 -10.17 -1.19 12.41
C LYS A 15 -10.24 0.29 12.03
N GLU A 16 -9.25 1.06 12.49
CA GLU A 16 -9.08 2.47 12.15
C GLU A 16 -7.60 2.72 11.93
N THR A 17 -7.22 3.27 10.78
CA THR A 17 -5.82 3.55 10.49
C THR A 17 -5.34 4.84 11.17
N GLY A 18 -6.24 5.77 11.42
CA GLY A 18 -5.89 7.09 11.95
C GLY A 18 -5.09 7.96 10.97
N VAL A 19 -4.87 7.48 9.76
CA VAL A 19 -4.12 8.17 8.71
C VAL A 19 -5.08 8.84 7.75
N THR A 20 -4.85 10.10 7.43
CA THR A 20 -5.63 10.86 6.45
C THR A 20 -4.73 11.41 5.36
N PHE A 21 -5.31 12.02 4.32
CA PHE A 21 -4.53 12.64 3.25
C PHE A 21 -3.63 13.78 3.75
N LYS A 22 -3.93 14.35 4.91
CA LYS A 22 -3.07 15.36 5.55
C LYS A 22 -1.73 14.78 5.99
N ASP A 23 -1.69 13.48 6.29
CA ASP A 23 -0.48 12.78 6.70
C ASP A 23 0.37 12.35 5.51
N VAL A 24 -0.21 12.38 4.30
CA VAL A 24 0.49 12.05 3.06
C VAL A 24 1.02 13.35 2.47
N ALA A 25 2.33 13.50 2.50
CA ALA A 25 2.99 14.69 1.97
C ALA A 25 3.16 14.59 0.45
N GLY A 26 2.79 15.63 -0.27
CA GLY A 26 2.87 15.65 -1.73
C GLY A 26 1.90 14.66 -2.38
N GLN A 27 2.28 14.07 -3.51
CA GLN A 27 1.52 13.04 -4.23
C GLN A 27 0.12 13.51 -4.68
N GLU A 28 0.01 14.75 -5.14
CA GLU A 28 -1.27 15.36 -5.49
C GLU A 28 -2.02 14.58 -6.58
N GLU A 29 -1.32 14.11 -7.61
CA GLU A 29 -1.94 13.32 -8.68
C GLU A 29 -2.44 11.97 -8.18
N ALA A 30 -1.64 11.29 -7.35
CA ALA A 30 -2.03 10.03 -6.76
C ALA A 30 -3.21 10.21 -5.80
N LYS A 31 -3.23 11.28 -5.01
CA LYS A 31 -4.35 11.62 -4.13
C LYS A 31 -5.64 11.84 -4.92
N GLU A 32 -5.59 12.61 -6.01
CA GLU A 32 -6.74 12.80 -6.89
C GLU A 32 -7.28 11.50 -7.44
N SER A 33 -6.39 10.59 -7.85
CA SER A 33 -6.76 9.30 -8.40
C SER A 33 -7.48 8.41 -7.40
N VAL A 34 -7.21 8.56 -6.10
CA VAL A 34 -7.82 7.73 -5.05
C VAL A 34 -9.04 8.35 -4.38
N VAL A 35 -9.35 9.62 -4.62
CA VAL A 35 -10.52 10.29 -4.03
C VAL A 35 -11.82 9.58 -4.39
N GLU A 36 -11.97 9.15 -5.63
CA GLU A 36 -13.14 8.38 -6.08
C GLU A 36 -13.32 7.09 -5.29
N LEU A 37 -12.20 6.46 -4.91
CA LEU A 37 -12.19 5.22 -4.15
C LEU A 37 -12.72 5.45 -2.73
N VAL A 38 -12.42 6.60 -2.15
CA VAL A 38 -12.95 7.00 -0.84
C VAL A 38 -14.46 7.14 -0.89
N ASP A 39 -14.97 7.84 -1.90
CA ASP A 39 -16.42 8.03 -2.08
C ASP A 39 -17.14 6.70 -2.27
N PHE A 40 -16.57 5.80 -3.06
CA PHE A 40 -17.09 4.44 -3.22
C PHE A 40 -17.19 3.69 -1.90
N LEU A 41 -16.16 3.73 -1.08
CA LEU A 41 -16.15 3.03 0.20
C LEU A 41 -17.12 3.61 1.21
N HIS A 42 -17.40 4.92 1.14
CA HIS A 42 -18.40 5.56 1.98
C HIS A 42 -19.81 5.11 1.64
N ASN A 43 -20.11 4.91 0.35
CA ASN A 43 -21.45 4.64 -0.11
C ASN A 43 -21.46 3.70 -1.32
N PRO A 44 -21.09 2.44 -1.13
CA PRO A 44 -20.99 1.49 -2.25
C PRO A 44 -22.31 1.24 -2.98
N GLY A 45 -23.43 1.29 -2.26
CA GLY A 45 -24.75 1.08 -2.84
C GLY A 45 -25.17 2.12 -3.88
N LYS A 46 -24.70 3.35 -3.72
CA LYS A 46 -24.97 4.45 -4.66
C LYS A 46 -24.51 4.14 -6.08
N TYR A 47 -23.37 3.48 -6.20
CA TYR A 47 -22.79 3.14 -7.50
C TYR A 47 -23.48 1.94 -8.14
N THR A 48 -23.88 0.96 -7.35
CA THR A 48 -24.56 -0.24 -7.84
C THR A 48 -25.98 0.05 -8.32
N GLU A 49 -26.70 0.98 -7.68
CA GLU A 49 -28.06 1.35 -8.05
C GLU A 49 -28.17 1.92 -9.47
N ILE A 50 -27.17 2.66 -9.91
CA ILE A 50 -27.13 3.23 -11.26
C ILE A 50 -26.40 2.35 -12.28
N GLY A 51 -25.99 1.14 -11.88
CA GLY A 51 -25.30 0.20 -12.76
C GLY A 51 -23.86 0.58 -13.07
N ALA A 52 -23.23 1.44 -12.28
CA ALA A 52 -21.84 1.81 -12.45
C ALA A 52 -20.93 0.62 -12.16
N LYS A 53 -20.00 0.36 -13.07
CA LYS A 53 -18.96 -0.65 -12.86
C LYS A 53 -17.80 -0.03 -12.11
N LEU A 54 -17.61 -0.45 -10.86
CA LEU A 54 -16.51 0.02 -10.04
C LEU A 54 -15.27 -0.83 -10.23
N PRO A 55 -14.07 -0.25 -10.13
CA PRO A 55 -12.86 -1.05 -10.12
C PRO A 55 -12.84 -1.93 -8.88
N LYS A 56 -12.57 -3.21 -9.05
CA LYS A 56 -12.37 -4.13 -7.92
C LYS A 56 -11.03 -3.89 -7.24
N GLY A 57 -10.03 -3.42 -8.01
CA GLY A 57 -8.70 -3.21 -7.52
C GLY A 57 -7.95 -2.11 -8.24
N ALA A 58 -6.96 -1.56 -7.55
CA ALA A 58 -6.03 -0.58 -8.09
C ALA A 58 -4.61 -0.96 -7.73
N LEU A 59 -3.70 -0.73 -8.65
CA LEU A 59 -2.28 -1.00 -8.48
C LEU A 59 -1.52 0.29 -8.22
N LEU A 60 -0.88 0.38 -7.06
CA LEU A 60 0.00 1.49 -6.71
C LEU A 60 1.41 1.16 -7.19
N VAL A 61 1.94 1.97 -8.09
CA VAL A 61 3.22 1.74 -8.76
C VAL A 61 4.18 2.87 -8.45
N GLY A 62 5.36 2.53 -8.00
CA GLY A 62 6.40 3.53 -7.75
C GLY A 62 7.61 2.95 -7.04
N PRO A 63 8.71 3.72 -6.98
CA PRO A 63 9.92 3.28 -6.27
C PRO A 63 9.65 2.96 -4.81
N PRO A 64 10.50 2.13 -4.18
CA PRO A 64 10.37 1.87 -2.75
C PRO A 64 10.50 3.16 -1.94
N GLY A 65 9.75 3.24 -0.85
CA GLY A 65 9.81 4.40 0.05
C GLY A 65 9.04 5.64 -0.39
N THR A 66 8.25 5.56 -1.47
CA THR A 66 7.43 6.70 -1.95
C THR A 66 6.14 6.89 -1.17
N GLY A 67 5.80 5.98 -0.25
CA GLY A 67 4.62 6.12 0.59
C GLY A 67 3.36 5.43 0.06
N LYS A 68 3.52 4.37 -0.72
CA LYS A 68 2.37 3.59 -1.24
C LYS A 68 1.50 3.03 -0.11
N THR A 69 2.13 2.46 0.92
CA THR A 69 1.42 1.94 2.10
C THR A 69 0.68 3.05 2.84
N LEU A 70 1.34 4.18 3.03
CA LEU A 70 0.74 5.32 3.71
C LEU A 70 -0.46 5.87 2.93
N LEU A 71 -0.37 5.92 1.61
CA LEU A 71 -1.49 6.35 0.76
C LEU A 71 -2.67 5.39 0.89
N ALA A 72 -2.43 4.08 0.89
CA ALA A 72 -3.48 3.08 1.08
C ALA A 72 -4.16 3.23 2.46
N LYS A 73 -3.38 3.44 3.50
CA LYS A 73 -3.91 3.70 4.85
C LYS A 73 -4.71 4.99 4.91
N ALA A 74 -4.28 6.02 4.19
CA ALA A 74 -5.00 7.28 4.11
C ALA A 74 -6.36 7.13 3.45
N VAL A 75 -6.47 6.32 2.40
CA VAL A 75 -7.76 6.02 1.77
C VAL A 75 -8.69 5.35 2.78
N ALA A 76 -8.21 4.38 3.53
CA ALA A 76 -8.98 3.71 4.58
C ALA A 76 -9.40 4.69 5.69
N GLY A 77 -8.50 5.56 6.10
CA GLY A 77 -8.76 6.56 7.13
C GLY A 77 -9.79 7.60 6.70
N GLU A 78 -9.69 8.10 5.46
CA GLU A 78 -10.66 9.05 4.90
C GLU A 78 -12.04 8.41 4.75
N ALA A 79 -12.09 7.15 4.35
CA ALA A 79 -13.34 6.41 4.21
C ALA A 79 -13.85 5.86 5.54
N ASN A 80 -13.04 5.90 6.57
CA ASN A 80 -13.35 5.36 7.91
C ASN A 80 -13.76 3.88 7.88
N VAL A 81 -12.96 3.08 7.18
CA VAL A 81 -13.18 1.64 7.02
C VAL A 81 -11.98 0.85 7.55
N PRO A 82 -12.18 -0.43 7.91
CA PRO A 82 -11.08 -1.31 8.28
C PRO A 82 -10.05 -1.50 7.17
N PHE A 83 -8.81 -1.73 7.57
CA PHE A 83 -7.67 -1.91 6.67
C PHE A 83 -7.03 -3.28 6.96
N PHE A 84 -7.05 -4.16 5.96
CA PHE A 84 -6.39 -5.45 6.01
C PHE A 84 -5.10 -5.37 5.21
N SER A 85 -3.98 -5.73 5.80
CA SER A 85 -2.68 -5.63 5.17
C SER A 85 -1.99 -6.97 5.10
N LEU A 86 -1.36 -7.25 3.97
CA LEU A 86 -0.64 -8.48 3.70
C LEU A 86 0.54 -8.17 2.80
N SER A 87 1.69 -8.80 3.06
CA SER A 87 2.84 -8.68 2.17
C SER A 87 2.98 -9.92 1.30
N GLY A 88 3.17 -9.71 -0.01
CA GLY A 88 3.41 -10.80 -0.95
C GLY A 88 4.65 -11.62 -0.61
N SER A 89 5.67 -11.01 -0.01
CA SER A 89 6.88 -11.71 0.41
C SER A 89 6.63 -12.76 1.50
N ASP A 90 5.59 -12.59 2.30
CA ASP A 90 5.22 -13.56 3.35
C ASP A 90 4.76 -14.90 2.78
N PHE A 91 4.39 -14.95 1.49
CA PHE A 91 3.96 -16.18 0.83
C PHE A 91 5.09 -16.97 0.20
N VAL A 92 6.27 -16.40 0.05
CA VAL A 92 7.38 -17.00 -0.72
C VAL A 92 8.07 -18.14 0.04
N GLU A 93 8.02 -18.14 1.35
CA GLU A 93 8.73 -19.10 2.23
C GLU A 93 7.83 -20.18 2.81
N MET A 94 6.69 -20.47 2.17
CA MET A 94 5.68 -21.33 2.77
C MET A 94 5.59 -22.72 2.17
N PHE A 95 5.02 -23.63 2.99
CA PHE A 95 4.65 -24.97 2.53
C PHE A 95 3.55 -24.92 1.47
N VAL A 96 3.54 -25.91 0.58
CA VAL A 96 2.59 -26.00 -0.53
C VAL A 96 1.14 -25.87 -0.04
N GLY A 97 0.37 -24.98 -0.68
CA GLY A 97 -1.05 -24.75 -0.39
C GLY A 97 -1.34 -23.78 0.74
N VAL A 98 -0.36 -23.39 1.54
CA VAL A 98 -0.57 -22.46 2.66
C VAL A 98 -0.83 -21.03 2.16
N GLY A 99 -0.12 -20.61 1.12
CA GLY A 99 -0.35 -19.29 0.52
C GLY A 99 -1.77 -19.13 -0.04
N ALA A 100 -2.26 -20.12 -0.76
CA ALA A 100 -3.61 -20.11 -1.30
C ALA A 100 -4.67 -20.10 -0.18
N SER A 101 -4.47 -20.88 0.88
CA SER A 101 -5.34 -20.90 2.05
C SER A 101 -5.41 -19.52 2.74
N ARG A 102 -4.29 -18.84 2.84
CA ARG A 102 -4.23 -17.48 3.40
C ARG A 102 -5.00 -16.47 2.60
N VAL A 103 -4.86 -16.52 1.29
CA VAL A 103 -5.61 -15.62 0.40
C VAL A 103 -7.12 -15.83 0.62
N ARG A 104 -7.58 -17.08 0.64
CA ARG A 104 -8.98 -17.38 0.89
C ARG A 104 -9.47 -16.89 2.24
N ASP A 105 -8.68 -17.09 3.29
CA ASP A 105 -9.01 -16.63 4.64
C ASP A 105 -9.07 -15.10 4.73
N LEU A 106 -8.12 -14.42 4.10
CA LEU A 106 -8.09 -12.96 4.03
C LEU A 106 -9.37 -12.41 3.39
N PHE A 107 -9.78 -12.95 2.24
CA PHE A 107 -11.00 -12.50 1.56
C PHE A 107 -12.26 -12.81 2.35
N LYS A 108 -12.30 -13.94 3.04
CA LYS A 108 -13.40 -14.27 3.94
C LYS A 108 -13.54 -13.25 5.07
N GLN A 109 -12.43 -12.90 5.71
CA GLN A 109 -12.43 -11.88 6.76
C GLN A 109 -12.84 -10.50 6.20
N ALA A 110 -12.38 -10.17 5.00
CA ALA A 110 -12.73 -8.92 4.35
C ALA A 110 -14.24 -8.85 4.07
N GLU A 111 -14.84 -9.92 3.58
CA GLU A 111 -16.28 -9.98 3.35
C GLU A 111 -17.10 -9.81 4.64
N GLU A 112 -16.63 -10.38 5.73
CA GLU A 112 -17.27 -10.26 7.05
C GLU A 112 -17.18 -8.83 7.62
N ASN A 113 -16.22 -8.04 7.15
CA ASN A 113 -15.96 -6.68 7.65
C ASN A 113 -16.14 -5.59 6.59
N ALA A 114 -16.82 -5.89 5.50
CA ALA A 114 -17.10 -4.90 4.46
C ALA A 114 -18.04 -3.78 4.98
N PRO A 115 -17.86 -2.52 4.53
CA PRO A 115 -16.83 -2.06 3.59
C PRO A 115 -15.43 -2.04 4.22
N CYS A 116 -14.42 -2.35 3.43
CA CYS A 116 -13.03 -2.39 3.91
C CYS A 116 -12.03 -2.27 2.75
N ILE A 117 -10.77 -2.08 3.09
CA ILE A 117 -9.66 -2.13 2.14
C ILE A 117 -8.81 -3.36 2.43
N VAL A 118 -8.46 -4.10 1.38
CA VAL A 118 -7.44 -5.15 1.41
C VAL A 118 -6.21 -4.60 0.69
N PHE A 119 -5.10 -4.48 1.40
CA PHE A 119 -3.84 -3.99 0.85
C PHE A 119 -2.83 -5.13 0.74
N ILE A 120 -2.32 -5.35 -0.46
CA ILE A 120 -1.30 -6.38 -0.72
C ILE A 120 -0.01 -5.67 -1.15
N ASP A 121 0.95 -5.60 -0.24
CA ASP A 121 2.25 -5.04 -0.54
C ASP A 121 3.11 -6.07 -1.27
N GLU A 122 4.07 -5.59 -2.06
CA GLU A 122 4.98 -6.46 -2.80
C GLU A 122 4.26 -7.54 -3.62
N ILE A 123 3.23 -7.14 -4.36
CA ILE A 123 2.41 -8.07 -5.17
C ILE A 123 3.26 -8.83 -6.19
N ASP A 124 4.38 -8.27 -6.63
CA ASP A 124 5.31 -8.92 -7.55
C ASP A 124 5.94 -10.19 -6.97
N SER A 125 5.95 -10.36 -5.65
CA SER A 125 6.43 -11.59 -5.01
C SER A 125 5.54 -12.81 -5.30
N ILE A 126 4.24 -12.60 -5.48
CA ILE A 126 3.28 -13.66 -5.79
C ILE A 126 2.75 -13.59 -7.22
N GLY A 127 2.78 -12.41 -7.82
CA GLY A 127 2.20 -12.13 -9.15
C GLY A 127 3.22 -12.03 -10.27
N LYS A 128 4.40 -12.58 -10.10
CA LYS A 128 5.44 -12.55 -11.11
C LYS A 128 5.04 -13.38 -12.33
N SER A 129 5.36 -12.86 -13.53
CA SER A 129 5.06 -13.52 -14.80
C SER A 129 5.56 -14.96 -14.83
N ARG A 130 4.72 -15.87 -15.35
CA ARG A 130 5.02 -17.29 -15.52
C ARG A 130 6.02 -17.44 -16.65
N ASP A 131 7.31 -17.50 -16.31
CA ASP A 131 8.33 -17.82 -17.28
C ASP A 131 8.59 -19.33 -17.21
N SER A 132 8.22 -20.04 -18.28
CA SER A 132 8.36 -21.50 -18.40
C SER A 132 9.81 -21.97 -18.44
N ARG A 133 10.78 -21.08 -18.53
CA ARG A 133 12.20 -21.41 -18.61
C ARG A 133 12.79 -21.92 -17.29
N TYR A 134 12.12 -21.64 -16.19
CA TYR A 134 12.59 -22.01 -14.85
C TYR A 134 11.57 -22.87 -14.10
N GLY A 135 10.82 -23.67 -14.84
CA GLY A 135 9.81 -24.55 -14.27
C GLY A 135 10.40 -25.48 -13.22
N GLY A 136 10.03 -25.34 -11.98
CA GLY A 136 10.44 -26.26 -10.94
C GLY A 136 10.65 -25.66 -9.56
N GLY A 137 9.98 -24.66 -9.15
CA GLY A 137 10.08 -24.14 -7.79
C GLY A 137 8.99 -23.13 -7.46
N ASN A 138 8.08 -22.93 -8.41
CA ASN A 138 7.10 -21.87 -8.33
C ASN A 138 5.65 -22.36 -8.26
N ASP A 139 5.42 -23.66 -8.03
CA ASP A 139 4.06 -24.20 -7.95
C ASP A 139 3.26 -23.52 -6.86
N GLU A 140 3.88 -23.21 -5.74
CA GLU A 140 3.24 -22.56 -4.61
C GLU A 140 2.91 -21.10 -4.91
N ARG A 141 3.83 -20.38 -5.56
CA ARG A 141 3.59 -19.01 -6.02
C ARG A 141 2.44 -18.98 -7.02
N GLU A 142 2.43 -19.92 -7.95
CA GLU A 142 1.38 -20.05 -8.96
C GLU A 142 0.04 -20.38 -8.33
N GLN A 143 -0.01 -21.29 -7.36
CA GLN A 143 -1.22 -21.61 -6.62
C GLN A 143 -1.75 -20.41 -5.84
N THR A 144 -0.87 -19.65 -5.21
CA THR A 144 -1.24 -18.43 -4.47
C THR A 144 -1.80 -17.38 -5.43
N LEU A 145 -1.14 -17.17 -6.56
CA LEU A 145 -1.61 -16.25 -7.59
C LEU A 145 -2.99 -16.67 -8.11
N ASN A 146 -3.18 -17.95 -8.43
CA ASN A 146 -4.47 -18.46 -8.91
C ASN A 146 -5.56 -18.29 -7.87
N ALA A 147 -5.26 -18.50 -6.59
CA ALA A 147 -6.21 -18.26 -5.50
C ALA A 147 -6.60 -16.78 -5.41
N LEU A 148 -5.63 -15.88 -5.53
CA LEU A 148 -5.89 -14.44 -5.54
C LEU A 148 -6.80 -14.04 -6.71
N LEU A 149 -6.50 -14.53 -7.91
CA LEU A 149 -7.30 -14.23 -9.10
C LEU A 149 -8.73 -14.77 -8.97
N ALA A 150 -8.88 -15.99 -8.43
CA ALA A 150 -10.19 -16.59 -8.20
C ALA A 150 -11.01 -15.79 -7.18
N GLU A 151 -10.40 -15.36 -6.09
CA GLU A 151 -11.08 -14.55 -5.07
C GLU A 151 -11.46 -13.17 -5.62
N MET A 152 -10.60 -12.53 -6.41
CA MET A 152 -10.91 -11.25 -7.04
C MET A 152 -12.08 -11.36 -8.02
N ASP A 153 -12.16 -12.45 -8.75
CA ASP A 153 -13.26 -12.66 -9.71
C ASP A 153 -14.57 -12.99 -9.00
N GLY A 154 -14.51 -13.57 -7.82
CA GLY A 154 -15.65 -14.12 -7.11
C GLY A 154 -16.29 -13.22 -6.05
N PHE A 155 -15.64 -12.16 -5.58
CA PHE A 155 -16.23 -11.34 -4.54
C PHE A 155 -17.24 -10.32 -5.08
N ASP A 156 -18.21 -10.00 -4.24
CA ASP A 156 -19.27 -9.06 -4.56
C ASP A 156 -18.81 -7.62 -4.32
N THR A 157 -18.69 -6.84 -5.40
CA THR A 157 -18.28 -5.43 -5.31
C THR A 157 -19.31 -4.54 -4.61
N SER A 158 -20.57 -4.97 -4.54
CA SER A 158 -21.61 -4.17 -3.87
C SER A 158 -21.40 -4.04 -2.37
N LYS A 159 -20.61 -4.93 -1.78
CA LYS A 159 -20.28 -4.89 -0.35
C LYS A 159 -19.24 -3.82 0.01
N GLY A 160 -18.58 -3.25 -0.97
CA GLY A 160 -17.60 -2.19 -0.73
C GLY A 160 -16.21 -2.68 -0.34
N ILE A 161 -15.76 -3.79 -0.92
CA ILE A 161 -14.38 -4.25 -0.75
C ILE A 161 -13.54 -3.67 -1.86
N LEU A 162 -12.48 -2.96 -1.50
CA LEU A 162 -11.49 -2.42 -2.43
C LEU A 162 -10.15 -3.10 -2.20
N ILE A 163 -9.56 -3.62 -3.26
CA ILE A 163 -8.25 -4.26 -3.19
C ILE A 163 -7.21 -3.31 -3.76
N LEU A 164 -6.24 -2.93 -2.94
CA LEU A 164 -5.09 -2.14 -3.36
C LEU A 164 -3.86 -3.01 -3.31
N ALA A 165 -3.07 -3.00 -4.36
CA ALA A 165 -1.78 -3.70 -4.40
C ALA A 165 -0.68 -2.70 -4.68
N ALA A 166 0.51 -2.97 -4.17
CA ALA A 166 1.67 -2.11 -4.40
C ALA A 166 2.81 -2.91 -5.00
N THR A 167 3.51 -2.29 -5.95
CA THR A 167 4.73 -2.85 -6.54
C THR A 167 5.67 -1.75 -6.98
N ASN A 168 6.97 -2.02 -6.90
CA ASN A 168 7.99 -1.18 -7.53
C ASN A 168 8.42 -1.73 -8.90
N ARG A 169 7.88 -2.88 -9.31
CA ARG A 169 8.24 -3.57 -10.55
C ARG A 169 7.00 -4.01 -11.34
N PRO A 170 6.24 -3.07 -11.91
CA PRO A 170 5.03 -3.44 -12.66
C PRO A 170 5.32 -4.30 -13.89
N GLU A 171 6.52 -4.18 -14.46
CA GLU A 171 6.91 -4.90 -15.68
C GLU A 171 7.06 -6.41 -15.49
N VAL A 172 7.26 -6.89 -14.26
CA VAL A 172 7.41 -8.32 -13.98
C VAL A 172 6.08 -9.01 -13.65
N LEU A 173 5.00 -8.25 -13.50
CA LEU A 173 3.70 -8.80 -13.12
C LEU A 173 3.09 -9.64 -14.24
N ASP A 174 2.42 -10.73 -13.83
CA ASP A 174 1.65 -11.55 -14.75
C ASP A 174 0.52 -10.70 -15.35
N PRO A 175 0.38 -10.68 -16.69
CA PRO A 175 -0.69 -9.93 -17.36
C PRO A 175 -2.09 -10.25 -16.86
N ALA A 176 -2.30 -11.45 -16.31
CA ALA A 176 -3.58 -11.86 -15.75
C ALA A 176 -4.04 -10.96 -14.60
N LEU A 177 -3.10 -10.40 -13.83
CA LEU A 177 -3.41 -9.46 -12.74
C LEU A 177 -3.94 -8.12 -13.24
N LEU A 178 -3.57 -7.74 -14.45
CA LEU A 178 -3.86 -6.43 -15.02
C LEU A 178 -5.10 -6.43 -15.94
N ARG A 179 -5.79 -7.56 -16.04
CA ARG A 179 -7.02 -7.68 -16.85
C ARG A 179 -8.16 -6.88 -16.24
N PRO A 180 -9.15 -6.47 -17.08
CA PRO A 180 -10.36 -5.82 -16.60
C PRO A 180 -11.05 -6.63 -15.50
N GLY A 181 -11.51 -5.94 -14.44
CA GLY A 181 -12.10 -6.58 -13.26
C GLY A 181 -11.10 -7.03 -12.19
N ARG A 182 -9.82 -6.78 -12.41
CA ARG A 182 -8.75 -7.05 -11.45
C ARG A 182 -8.01 -5.75 -11.15
N PHE A 183 -6.69 -5.73 -11.21
CA PHE A 183 -5.92 -4.49 -11.02
C PHE A 183 -5.82 -3.70 -12.34
N ASP A 184 -6.95 -3.28 -12.84
CA ASP A 184 -7.07 -2.58 -14.11
C ASP A 184 -6.82 -1.07 -14.03
N ARG A 185 -6.82 -0.52 -12.83
CA ARG A 185 -6.46 0.88 -12.58
C ARG A 185 -5.05 0.95 -12.01
N ARG A 186 -4.21 1.76 -12.65
CA ARG A 186 -2.83 1.98 -12.22
C ARG A 186 -2.67 3.39 -11.68
N ILE A 187 -2.13 3.52 -10.48
CA ILE A 187 -1.88 4.80 -9.81
C ILE A 187 -0.38 4.93 -9.60
N ILE A 188 0.21 5.97 -10.18
CA ILE A 188 1.65 6.21 -10.09
C ILE A 188 1.95 7.02 -8.84
N VAL A 189 2.85 6.50 -8.01
CA VAL A 189 3.31 7.17 -6.78
C VAL A 189 4.81 7.42 -6.96
N ASP A 190 5.13 8.57 -7.52
CA ASP A 190 6.51 8.93 -7.86
C ASP A 190 7.31 9.49 -6.68
N ALA A 191 8.64 9.57 -6.87
CA ALA A 191 9.48 10.34 -5.97
C ALA A 191 9.01 11.80 -5.96
N PRO A 192 8.98 12.46 -4.79
CA PRO A 192 8.45 13.81 -4.70
C PRO A 192 9.34 14.83 -5.42
N ASP A 193 8.69 15.84 -6.03
CA ASP A 193 9.36 17.03 -6.54
C ASP A 193 9.80 17.95 -5.39
N PHE A 194 10.35 19.13 -5.70
CA PHE A 194 10.79 20.10 -4.69
C PHE A 194 9.66 20.42 -3.68
N LYS A 195 8.48 20.73 -4.16
CA LYS A 195 7.33 21.06 -3.31
C LYS A 195 6.93 19.87 -2.43
N GLY A 196 6.89 18.69 -3.01
CA GLY A 196 6.59 17.45 -2.30
C GLY A 196 7.67 17.12 -1.26
N ARG A 197 8.95 17.32 -1.57
CA ARG A 197 10.04 17.12 -0.60
C ARG A 197 9.94 18.09 0.56
N LEU A 198 9.62 19.35 0.29
CA LEU A 198 9.44 20.35 1.33
C LEU A 198 8.26 19.98 2.25
N GLU A 199 7.13 19.58 1.69
CA GLU A 199 5.98 19.09 2.48
C GLU A 199 6.34 17.87 3.31
N THR A 200 7.07 16.92 2.74
CA THR A 200 7.54 15.71 3.44
C THR A 200 8.43 16.06 4.62
N LEU A 201 9.38 16.97 4.42
CA LEU A 201 10.26 17.45 5.49
C LEU A 201 9.46 18.14 6.59
N ARG A 202 8.46 18.95 6.24
CA ARG A 202 7.58 19.60 7.21
C ARG A 202 6.76 18.61 8.02
N VAL A 203 6.20 17.59 7.37
CA VAL A 203 5.41 16.54 8.05
C VAL A 203 6.27 15.77 9.04
N HIS A 204 7.45 15.32 8.63
CA HIS A 204 8.33 14.52 9.48
C HIS A 204 9.06 15.33 10.55
N SER A 205 9.16 16.65 10.41
CA SER A 205 9.74 17.54 11.42
C SER A 205 8.71 18.13 12.38
N LYS A 206 7.43 17.86 12.17
CA LYS A 206 6.32 18.39 12.95
C LYS A 206 6.43 18.12 14.45
N ASP A 207 6.87 16.92 14.82
CA ASP A 207 7.01 16.50 16.23
C ASP A 207 8.47 16.59 16.73
N VAL A 208 9.35 17.23 15.98
CA VAL A 208 10.76 17.37 16.30
C VAL A 208 11.09 18.85 16.50
N LYS A 209 11.95 19.14 17.47
CA LYS A 209 12.41 20.50 17.71
C LYS A 209 13.49 20.89 16.73
N LEU A 210 13.23 21.94 15.95
CA LEU A 210 14.19 22.54 15.02
C LEU A 210 14.68 23.86 15.61
N ASP A 211 15.98 24.13 15.49
CA ASP A 211 16.49 25.44 15.88
C ASP A 211 16.36 26.45 14.73
N GLU A 212 16.70 27.70 15.01
CA GLU A 212 16.57 28.82 14.06
C GLU A 212 17.49 28.72 12.84
N THR A 213 18.50 27.84 12.85
CA THR A 213 19.42 27.64 11.73
C THR A 213 18.82 26.75 10.63
N VAL A 214 17.74 26.02 10.91
CA VAL A 214 17.14 25.06 9.97
C VAL A 214 16.37 25.78 8.89
N ASP A 215 16.75 25.55 7.63
CA ASP A 215 16.06 26.02 6.42
C ASP A 215 15.61 24.81 5.61
N LEU A 216 14.33 24.42 5.76
CA LEU A 216 13.76 23.28 5.06
C LEU A 216 13.71 23.46 3.53
N ASP A 217 13.57 24.69 3.05
CA ASP A 217 13.59 25.00 1.61
C ASP A 217 14.97 24.65 1.01
N ALA A 218 16.05 25.01 1.69
CA ALA A 218 17.41 24.69 1.27
C ALA A 218 17.63 23.18 1.23
N ILE A 219 17.17 22.46 2.24
CA ILE A 219 17.29 21.00 2.32
C ILE A 219 16.49 20.34 1.20
N ALA A 220 15.26 20.79 0.95
CA ALA A 220 14.43 20.29 -0.13
C ALA A 220 15.08 20.50 -1.49
N ASN A 221 15.78 21.61 -1.67
CA ASN A 221 16.47 21.93 -2.91
C ASN A 221 17.66 20.99 -3.20
N ILE A 222 18.43 20.61 -2.18
CA ILE A 222 19.60 19.74 -2.34
C ILE A 222 19.29 18.25 -2.31
N THR A 223 18.07 17.86 -1.96
CA THR A 223 17.64 16.44 -1.83
C THR A 223 16.91 15.94 -3.07
N SER A 224 17.18 16.50 -4.25
CA SER A 224 16.58 16.06 -5.50
C SER A 224 16.74 14.55 -5.71
N GLY A 225 15.65 13.87 -6.04
CA GLY A 225 15.61 12.42 -6.22
C GLY A 225 15.36 11.61 -4.95
N ALA A 226 15.37 12.23 -3.76
CA ALA A 226 15.07 11.53 -2.51
C ALA A 226 13.59 11.17 -2.43
N VAL A 227 13.28 9.98 -1.92
CA VAL A 227 11.92 9.53 -1.65
C VAL A 227 11.51 9.87 -0.21
N GLY A 228 10.20 9.77 0.10
CA GLY A 228 9.67 10.15 1.41
C GLY A 228 10.35 9.46 2.59
N SER A 229 10.67 8.17 2.47
CA SER A 229 11.38 7.43 3.51
C SER A 229 12.80 7.93 3.77
N ASP A 230 13.51 8.37 2.74
CA ASP A 230 14.85 8.98 2.87
C ASP A 230 14.78 10.28 3.66
N LEU A 231 13.78 11.10 3.38
CA LEU A 231 13.58 12.38 4.05
C LEU A 231 13.18 12.18 5.53
N ALA A 232 12.31 11.21 5.80
CA ALA A 232 11.94 10.85 7.16
C ALA A 232 13.15 10.36 7.96
N ASN A 233 13.96 9.50 7.37
CA ASN A 233 15.18 8.99 7.99
C ASN A 233 16.20 10.11 8.25
N MET A 234 16.34 11.05 7.33
CA MET A 234 17.21 12.23 7.50
C MET A 234 16.82 13.03 8.74
N VAL A 235 15.53 13.31 8.92
CA VAL A 235 15.02 14.05 10.09
C VAL A 235 15.29 13.26 11.37
N ASN A 236 15.02 11.96 11.38
CA ASN A 236 15.24 11.11 12.54
C ASN A 236 16.73 11.03 12.91
N GLU A 237 17.61 10.86 11.94
CA GLU A 237 19.05 10.83 12.16
C GLU A 237 19.60 12.17 12.69
N ALA A 238 19.05 13.28 12.18
CA ALA A 238 19.40 14.61 12.67
C ALA A 238 19.00 14.78 14.15
N ALA A 239 17.82 14.26 14.53
CA ALA A 239 17.36 14.30 15.92
C ALA A 239 18.27 13.48 16.84
N ILE A 240 18.66 12.27 16.42
CA ILE A 240 19.57 11.41 17.16
C ILE A 240 20.94 12.10 17.31
N ASN A 241 21.46 12.70 16.25
CA ASN A 241 22.72 13.41 16.28
C ASN A 241 22.70 14.61 17.24
N ALA A 242 21.59 15.36 17.26
CA ALA A 242 21.42 16.47 18.18
C ALA A 242 21.52 16.01 19.64
N VAL A 243 20.89 14.90 19.98
CA VAL A 243 20.96 14.31 21.33
C VAL A 243 22.38 13.88 21.67
N LYS A 244 23.07 13.21 20.75
CA LYS A 244 24.47 12.78 20.95
C LYS A 244 25.43 13.96 21.16
N CYS A 245 25.15 15.09 20.55
CA CYS A 245 25.95 16.31 20.70
C CYS A 245 25.52 17.18 21.88
N GLY A 246 24.57 16.72 22.71
CA GLY A 246 24.06 17.46 23.87
C GLY A 246 23.19 18.66 23.50
N ARG A 247 22.69 18.74 22.26
CA ARG A 247 21.78 19.81 21.83
C ARG A 247 20.32 19.46 22.15
N ARG A 248 19.50 20.47 22.33
CA ARG A 248 18.07 20.33 22.63
C ARG A 248 17.17 20.45 21.40
N ALA A 249 17.76 20.77 20.24
CA ALA A 249 17.06 20.94 18.96
C ALA A 249 17.97 20.57 17.80
N ILE A 250 17.35 20.24 16.65
CA ILE A 250 18.05 19.97 15.40
C ILE A 250 18.58 21.30 14.84
N SER A 251 19.84 21.32 14.43
CA SER A 251 20.45 22.41 13.63
C SER A 251 20.52 22.02 12.16
N GLN A 252 20.80 23.02 11.30
CA GLN A 252 20.93 22.85 9.85
C GLN A 252 21.96 21.81 9.45
#